data_27b10d38d77b94d795906c6fb8811f46
#
_entry.id   27b10d38d77b94d795906c6fb8811f46
#
_cell.length_a   1.000
_cell.length_b   1.000
_cell.length_c   1.000
_cell.angle_alpha   90.00
_cell.angle_beta   90.00
_cell.angle_gamma   90.00
#
_symmetry.space_group_name_H-M   'P 1'
#
loop_
_entity.id
_entity.type
_entity.pdbx_description
1 polymer ?
#
loop_
_entity_poly.entity_id
_entity_poly.type
_entity_poly.pdbx_seq_one_letter_code
_entity_poly.pdbx_strand_id
1 'polypeptide(L)'
;MPKSGPGVPVCLVLMALPLLIPWNVVGTIWQVFGRVDIGLLGHTLEAIGLDYNYVRDPIDAWVTVIVMDVWHWTSLVVLLCYAGLVSIPDAYYQAAKIDGASRWSVFRYIQLPKMKRVLLIAVLLRFMDSFMIYTEPFVVTGGGPGNSTTFLSIDLVKMAVGQFDLGPAAAMSIIYFLIILLLSWVFYTVMTSSDAS
;
A
#
# COMPACT_ATOMS: atom_id res chain seq x y z
N MET A 1 -2.27 -18.24 -7.26
CA MET A 1 -2.05 -19.25 -6.20
C MET A 1 -3.06 -20.39 -6.36
N PRO A 2 -2.70 -21.66 -6.11
CA PRO A 2 -3.68 -22.74 -6.01
C PRO A 2 -4.61 -22.47 -4.83
N LYS A 3 -5.91 -22.82 -4.94
CA LYS A 3 -6.89 -22.63 -3.87
C LYS A 3 -6.63 -23.51 -2.64
N SER A 4 -5.96 -24.63 -2.81
CA SER A 4 -5.62 -25.60 -1.77
C SER A 4 -4.32 -26.29 -2.08
N GLY A 5 -3.58 -26.66 -1.06
CA GLY A 5 -2.31 -27.38 -1.15
C GLY A 5 -1.43 -27.13 0.07
N PRO A 6 -0.47 -28.03 0.36
CA PRO A 6 0.36 -27.92 1.57
C PRO A 6 1.24 -26.65 1.59
N GLY A 7 1.57 -26.05 0.43
CA GLY A 7 2.34 -24.81 0.34
C GLY A 7 1.53 -23.53 0.53
N VAL A 8 0.19 -23.58 0.46
CA VAL A 8 -0.64 -22.38 0.55
C VAL A 8 -0.53 -21.69 1.92
N PRO A 9 -0.60 -22.41 3.06
CA PRO A 9 -0.44 -21.78 4.37
C PRO A 9 0.93 -21.10 4.51
N VAL A 10 1.99 -21.73 4.04
CA VAL A 10 3.35 -21.16 4.11
C VAL A 10 3.43 -19.88 3.28
N CYS A 11 2.90 -19.88 2.05
CA CYS A 11 2.85 -18.67 1.23
C CYS A 11 2.04 -17.54 1.88
N LEU A 12 0.89 -17.87 2.50
CA LEU A 12 0.07 -16.87 3.19
C LEU A 12 0.77 -16.27 4.40
N VAL A 13 1.46 -17.11 5.19
CA VAL A 13 2.28 -16.61 6.32
C VAL A 13 3.39 -15.69 5.82
N LEU A 14 4.14 -16.11 4.79
CA LEU A 14 5.20 -15.28 4.22
C LEU A 14 4.67 -13.95 3.65
N MET A 15 3.51 -13.99 3.00
CA MET A 15 2.85 -12.78 2.49
C MET A 15 2.32 -11.88 3.61
N ALA A 16 1.96 -12.44 4.78
CA ALA A 16 1.48 -11.66 5.92
C ALA A 16 2.61 -11.00 6.73
N LEU A 17 3.84 -11.49 6.64
CA LEU A 17 4.97 -11.01 7.45
C LEU A 17 5.17 -9.49 7.38
N PRO A 18 5.19 -8.84 6.19
CA PRO A 18 5.38 -7.39 6.14
C PRO A 18 4.32 -6.62 6.94
N LEU A 19 3.06 -7.07 6.92
CA LEU A 19 1.96 -6.42 7.62
C LEU A 19 2.06 -6.52 9.16
N LEU A 20 2.77 -7.52 9.66
CA LEU A 20 2.97 -7.74 11.09
C LEU A 20 4.14 -6.91 11.67
N ILE A 21 4.95 -6.31 10.81
CA ILE A 21 6.07 -5.48 11.23
C ILE A 21 5.52 -4.11 11.66
N PRO A 22 5.88 -3.60 12.86
CA PRO A 22 5.49 -2.25 13.28
C PRO A 22 5.98 -1.17 12.30
N TRP A 23 5.18 -0.17 12.06
CA TRP A 23 5.39 0.85 11.03
C TRP A 23 6.71 1.61 11.14
N ASN A 24 7.14 1.94 12.36
CA ASN A 24 8.44 2.54 12.62
C ASN A 24 9.60 1.60 12.25
N VAL A 25 9.42 0.30 12.47
CA VAL A 25 10.43 -0.72 12.12
C VAL A 25 10.51 -0.89 10.60
N VAL A 26 9.37 -0.85 9.89
CA VAL A 26 9.34 -0.83 8.42
C VAL A 26 10.18 0.33 7.89
N GLY A 27 9.93 1.55 8.37
CA GLY A 27 10.71 2.73 7.99
C GLY A 27 12.21 2.55 8.26
N THR A 28 12.59 2.01 9.43
CA THR A 28 13.99 1.78 9.79
C THR A 28 14.65 0.72 8.90
N ILE A 29 13.95 -0.38 8.59
CA ILE A 29 14.45 -1.41 7.66
C ILE A 29 14.76 -0.79 6.31
N TRP A 30 13.83 -0.03 5.74
CA TRP A 30 14.00 0.59 4.43
C TRP A 30 15.04 1.70 4.44
N GLN A 31 15.14 2.46 5.56
CA GLN A 31 16.19 3.46 5.73
C GLN A 31 17.59 2.86 5.62
N VAL A 32 17.83 1.72 6.29
CA VAL A 32 19.14 1.03 6.23
C VAL A 32 19.31 0.31 4.90
N PHE A 33 18.27 -0.42 4.43
CA PHE A 33 18.30 -1.22 3.21
C PHE A 33 18.58 -0.42 1.94
N GLY A 34 17.99 0.80 1.85
CA GLY A 34 18.15 1.69 0.70
C GLY A 34 19.45 2.50 0.68
N ARG A 35 20.22 2.54 1.77
CA ARG A 35 21.47 3.35 1.80
C ARG A 35 22.54 2.78 0.88
N VAL A 36 23.24 3.67 0.18
CA VAL A 36 24.31 3.30 -0.76
C VAL A 36 25.54 2.76 -0.02
N ASP A 37 25.87 3.35 1.13
CA ASP A 37 27.07 3.05 1.91
C ASP A 37 27.01 1.73 2.70
N ILE A 38 25.82 1.34 3.20
CA ILE A 38 25.67 0.17 4.08
C ILE A 38 24.51 -0.74 3.70
N GLY A 39 23.61 -0.29 2.81
CA GLY A 39 22.39 -1.01 2.48
C GLY A 39 22.55 -1.94 1.29
N LEU A 40 21.93 -3.12 1.37
CA LEU A 40 21.99 -4.11 0.30
C LEU A 40 21.39 -3.56 -1.00
N LEU A 41 20.23 -2.89 -0.95
CA LEU A 41 19.58 -2.33 -2.13
C LEU A 41 20.41 -1.21 -2.75
N GLY A 42 20.80 -0.22 -1.96
CA GLY A 42 21.58 0.91 -2.46
C GLY A 42 22.90 0.47 -3.08
N HIS A 43 23.63 -0.39 -2.39
CA HIS A 43 24.91 -0.91 -2.88
C HIS A 43 24.76 -1.77 -4.16
N THR A 44 23.71 -2.60 -4.24
CA THR A 44 23.48 -3.42 -5.45
C THR A 44 23.06 -2.58 -6.65
N LEU A 45 22.25 -1.53 -6.47
CA LEU A 45 21.87 -0.61 -7.54
C LEU A 45 23.08 0.15 -8.07
N GLU A 46 23.95 0.65 -7.20
CA GLU A 46 25.20 1.28 -7.57
C GLU A 46 26.13 0.32 -8.33
N ALA A 47 26.26 -0.92 -7.86
CA ALA A 47 27.11 -1.94 -8.50
C ALA A 47 26.68 -2.30 -9.93
N ILE A 48 25.39 -2.19 -10.26
CA ILE A 48 24.87 -2.37 -11.63
C ILE A 48 24.88 -1.08 -12.47
N GLY A 49 25.44 0.01 -11.93
CA GLY A 49 25.60 1.28 -12.63
C GLY A 49 24.40 2.22 -12.59
N LEU A 50 23.44 1.98 -11.70
CA LEU A 50 22.34 2.90 -11.45
C LEU A 50 22.75 3.91 -10.37
N ASP A 51 22.68 5.20 -10.71
CA ASP A 51 22.96 6.30 -9.77
C ASP A 51 21.72 6.51 -8.87
N TYR A 52 21.65 5.70 -7.82
CA TYR A 52 20.55 5.72 -6.85
C TYR A 52 21.04 6.26 -5.51
N ASN A 53 20.37 7.32 -5.03
CA ASN A 53 20.66 7.87 -3.70
C ASN A 53 19.45 8.63 -3.13
N TYR A 54 18.56 7.92 -2.42
CA TYR A 54 17.36 8.52 -1.84
C TYR A 54 17.62 9.61 -0.79
N VAL A 55 18.84 9.70 -0.27
CA VAL A 55 19.21 10.75 0.70
C VAL A 55 19.47 12.09 0.01
N ARG A 56 19.92 12.05 -1.26
CA ARG A 56 20.32 13.24 -2.03
C ARG A 56 19.34 13.59 -3.14
N ASP A 57 18.78 12.60 -3.81
CA ASP A 57 17.90 12.79 -4.96
C ASP A 57 16.42 12.69 -4.56
N PRO A 58 15.58 13.71 -4.88
CA PRO A 58 14.16 13.71 -4.59
C PRO A 58 13.38 12.58 -5.28
N ILE A 59 13.76 12.20 -6.50
CA ILE A 59 13.06 11.15 -7.26
C ILE A 59 13.32 9.81 -6.61
N ASP A 60 14.57 9.51 -6.26
CA ASP A 60 14.95 8.28 -5.57
C ASP A 60 14.29 8.19 -4.19
N ALA A 61 14.17 9.32 -3.49
CA ALA A 61 13.45 9.38 -2.22
C ALA A 61 11.97 9.00 -2.38
N TRP A 62 11.28 9.56 -3.38
CA TRP A 62 9.90 9.21 -3.70
C TRP A 62 9.75 7.75 -4.12
N VAL A 63 10.61 7.26 -4.99
CA VAL A 63 10.60 5.85 -5.42
C VAL A 63 10.76 4.93 -4.22
N THR A 64 11.70 5.24 -3.33
CA THR A 64 11.94 4.44 -2.11
C THR A 64 10.71 4.42 -1.21
N VAL A 65 10.09 5.56 -0.94
CA VAL A 65 8.89 5.66 -0.11
C VAL A 65 7.72 4.89 -0.75
N ILE A 66 7.51 5.03 -2.08
CA ILE A 66 6.44 4.33 -2.79
C ILE A 66 6.67 2.81 -2.78
N VAL A 67 7.88 2.35 -3.06
CA VAL A 67 8.20 0.91 -3.07
C VAL A 67 8.06 0.30 -1.68
N MET A 68 8.48 1.02 -0.64
CA MET A 68 8.28 0.62 0.76
C MET A 68 6.79 0.47 1.09
N ASP A 69 5.98 1.46 0.77
CA ASP A 69 4.53 1.46 1.02
C ASP A 69 3.84 0.31 0.28
N VAL A 70 4.13 0.16 -1.01
CA VAL A 70 3.61 -0.95 -1.83
C VAL A 70 4.01 -2.31 -1.25
N TRP A 71 5.27 -2.49 -0.86
CA TRP A 71 5.74 -3.73 -0.25
C TRP A 71 4.99 -4.05 1.05
N HIS A 72 4.85 -3.10 1.94
CA HIS A 72 4.18 -3.28 3.22
C HIS A 72 2.70 -3.65 3.04
N TRP A 73 1.98 -2.88 2.22
CA TRP A 73 0.54 -3.05 2.03
C TRP A 73 0.13 -4.11 1.01
N THR A 74 1.05 -4.59 0.18
CA THR A 74 0.80 -5.73 -0.71
C THR A 74 0.31 -6.95 0.07
N SER A 75 0.79 -7.14 1.29
CA SER A 75 0.36 -8.19 2.22
C SER A 75 -1.16 -8.18 2.44
N LEU A 76 -1.72 -7.04 2.81
CA LEU A 76 -3.17 -6.89 3.04
C LEU A 76 -3.97 -7.17 1.76
N VAL A 77 -3.55 -6.58 0.64
CA VAL A 77 -4.24 -6.74 -0.65
C VAL A 77 -4.24 -8.20 -1.09
N VAL A 78 -3.09 -8.88 -0.95
CA VAL A 78 -2.97 -10.32 -1.31
C VAL A 78 -3.87 -11.17 -0.43
N LEU A 79 -3.93 -10.94 0.88
CA LEU A 79 -4.80 -11.69 1.80
C LEU A 79 -6.27 -11.48 1.47
N LEU A 80 -6.70 -10.24 1.22
CA LEU A 80 -8.06 -9.92 0.82
C LEU A 80 -8.42 -10.57 -0.52
N CYS A 81 -7.54 -10.45 -1.52
CA CYS A 81 -7.74 -11.09 -2.82
C CYS A 81 -7.80 -12.61 -2.71
N TYR A 82 -6.94 -13.22 -1.90
CA TYR A 82 -6.97 -14.66 -1.66
C TYR A 82 -8.29 -15.10 -1.01
N ALA A 83 -8.74 -14.41 0.03
CA ALA A 83 -10.04 -14.68 0.66
C ALA A 83 -11.19 -14.57 -0.35
N GLY A 84 -11.18 -13.53 -1.19
CA GLY A 84 -12.15 -13.37 -2.28
C GLY A 84 -12.12 -14.51 -3.29
N LEU A 85 -10.93 -14.97 -3.68
CA LEU A 85 -10.78 -16.10 -4.63
C LEU A 85 -11.31 -17.43 -4.04
N VAL A 86 -11.01 -17.69 -2.77
CA VAL A 86 -11.43 -18.92 -2.10
C VAL A 86 -12.95 -18.94 -1.86
N SER A 87 -13.59 -17.80 -1.71
CA SER A 87 -15.04 -17.70 -1.55
C SER A 87 -15.84 -18.06 -2.82
N ILE A 88 -15.20 -18.11 -3.98
CA ILE A 88 -15.87 -18.47 -5.25
C ILE A 88 -16.17 -19.97 -5.25
N PRO A 89 -17.46 -20.39 -5.35
CA PRO A 89 -17.84 -21.79 -5.39
C PRO A 89 -17.17 -22.58 -6.53
N ASP A 90 -16.75 -23.80 -6.25
CA ASP A 90 -16.05 -24.65 -7.23
C ASP A 90 -16.90 -25.02 -8.45
N ALA A 91 -18.22 -24.96 -8.33
CA ALA A 91 -19.15 -25.19 -9.44
C ALA A 91 -18.85 -24.29 -10.66
N TYR A 92 -18.46 -23.04 -10.44
CA TYR A 92 -18.08 -22.12 -11.54
C TYR A 92 -16.83 -22.60 -12.29
N TYR A 93 -15.85 -23.14 -11.56
CA TYR A 93 -14.62 -23.66 -12.18
C TYR A 93 -14.85 -24.99 -12.88
N GLN A 94 -15.76 -25.82 -12.35
CA GLN A 94 -16.14 -27.08 -13.00
C GLN A 94 -16.89 -26.82 -14.30
N ALA A 95 -17.85 -25.89 -14.32
CA ALA A 95 -18.55 -25.48 -15.54
C ALA A 95 -17.57 -24.93 -16.59
N ALA A 96 -16.70 -23.99 -16.19
CA ALA A 96 -15.68 -23.44 -17.09
C ALA A 96 -14.74 -24.49 -17.66
N LYS A 97 -14.43 -25.55 -16.90
CA LYS A 97 -13.62 -26.67 -17.37
C LYS A 97 -14.36 -27.52 -18.41
N ILE A 98 -15.67 -27.75 -18.22
CA ILE A 98 -16.52 -28.48 -19.21
C ILE A 98 -16.61 -27.67 -20.49
N ASP A 99 -16.76 -26.34 -20.41
CA ASP A 99 -16.82 -25.44 -21.56
C ASP A 99 -15.46 -25.24 -22.25
N GLY A 100 -14.38 -25.84 -21.76
CA GLY A 100 -13.02 -25.69 -22.31
C GLY A 100 -12.45 -24.29 -22.17
N ALA A 101 -12.94 -23.49 -21.20
CA ALA A 101 -12.53 -22.11 -21.02
C ALA A 101 -11.04 -21.98 -20.67
N SER A 102 -10.35 -21.04 -21.32
CA SER A 102 -8.95 -20.72 -21.03
C SER A 102 -8.78 -20.12 -19.62
N ARG A 103 -7.57 -20.21 -19.05
CA ARG A 103 -7.26 -19.58 -17.74
C ARG A 103 -7.54 -18.08 -17.73
N TRP A 104 -7.28 -17.39 -18.85
CA TRP A 104 -7.58 -15.97 -19.00
C TRP A 104 -9.07 -15.69 -19.01
N SER A 105 -9.86 -16.53 -19.71
CA SER A 105 -11.33 -16.43 -19.70
C SER A 105 -11.91 -16.64 -18.30
N VAL A 106 -11.41 -17.63 -17.56
CA VAL A 106 -11.80 -17.86 -16.16
C VAL A 106 -11.48 -16.65 -15.28
N PHE A 107 -10.27 -16.10 -15.43
CA PHE A 107 -9.89 -14.88 -14.68
C PHE A 107 -10.83 -13.71 -15.02
N ARG A 108 -11.01 -13.40 -16.30
CA ARG A 108 -11.74 -12.22 -16.78
C ARG A 108 -13.23 -12.28 -16.53
N TYR A 109 -13.84 -13.46 -16.71
CA TYR A 109 -15.31 -13.61 -16.69
C TYR A 109 -15.86 -14.24 -15.40
N ILE A 110 -15.05 -14.92 -14.59
CA ILE A 110 -15.48 -15.54 -13.35
C ILE A 110 -14.83 -14.88 -12.14
N GLN A 111 -13.49 -14.88 -12.08
CA GLN A 111 -12.78 -14.43 -10.88
C GLN A 111 -12.92 -12.92 -10.69
N LEU A 112 -12.57 -12.12 -11.67
CA LEU A 112 -12.58 -10.66 -11.57
C LEU A 112 -13.97 -10.09 -11.21
N PRO A 113 -15.08 -10.50 -11.86
CA PRO A 113 -16.41 -10.03 -11.50
C PRO A 113 -16.83 -10.46 -10.09
N LYS A 114 -16.54 -11.72 -9.69
CA LYS A 114 -16.89 -12.22 -8.34
C LYS A 114 -16.06 -11.56 -7.23
N MET A 115 -14.84 -11.12 -7.54
CA MET A 115 -13.96 -10.41 -6.61
C MET A 115 -14.21 -8.91 -6.57
N LYS A 116 -15.07 -8.34 -7.44
CA LYS A 116 -15.29 -6.89 -7.55
C LYS A 116 -15.45 -6.23 -6.18
N ARG A 117 -16.32 -6.75 -5.32
CA ARG A 117 -16.56 -6.18 -3.98
C ARG A 117 -15.32 -6.18 -3.10
N VAL A 118 -14.56 -7.27 -3.10
CA VAL A 118 -13.33 -7.38 -2.29
C VAL A 118 -12.26 -6.40 -2.79
N LEU A 119 -12.12 -6.28 -4.12
CA LEU A 119 -11.20 -5.33 -4.74
C LEU A 119 -11.59 -3.89 -4.42
N LEU A 120 -12.88 -3.57 -4.47
CA LEU A 120 -13.40 -2.25 -4.11
C LEU A 120 -13.10 -1.92 -2.64
N ILE A 121 -13.31 -2.87 -1.73
CA ILE A 121 -12.96 -2.69 -0.31
C ILE A 121 -11.45 -2.47 -0.14
N ALA A 122 -10.61 -3.25 -0.81
CA ALA A 122 -9.16 -3.09 -0.74
C ALA A 122 -8.71 -1.71 -1.23
N VAL A 123 -9.27 -1.25 -2.36
CA VAL A 123 -8.99 0.09 -2.92
C VAL A 123 -9.45 1.19 -1.98
N LEU A 124 -10.68 1.07 -1.41
CA LEU A 124 -11.21 2.06 -0.46
C LEU A 124 -10.34 2.17 0.79
N LEU A 125 -9.97 1.03 1.39
CA LEU A 125 -9.11 1.00 2.57
C LEU A 125 -7.75 1.67 2.28
N ARG A 126 -7.13 1.32 1.14
CA ARG A 126 -5.84 1.92 0.76
C ARG A 126 -5.95 3.40 0.42
N PHE A 127 -7.04 3.81 -0.23
CA PHE A 127 -7.31 5.21 -0.52
C PHE A 127 -7.41 6.03 0.77
N MET A 128 -8.19 5.56 1.75
CA MET A 128 -8.35 6.26 3.03
C MET A 128 -7.04 6.29 3.82
N ASP A 129 -6.31 5.17 3.87
CA ASP A 129 -5.05 5.04 4.59
C ASP A 129 -3.94 5.93 4.01
N SER A 130 -3.90 6.09 2.68
CA SER A 130 -2.87 6.91 2.01
C SER A 130 -2.85 8.38 2.45
N PHE A 131 -3.95 8.90 3.01
CA PHE A 131 -3.98 10.24 3.61
C PHE A 131 -3.41 10.27 5.03
N MET A 132 -3.30 9.13 5.70
CA MET A 132 -2.82 9.04 7.09
C MET A 132 -1.34 8.66 7.18
N ILE A 133 -0.68 8.48 6.05
CA ILE A 133 0.72 8.06 5.99
C ILE A 133 1.62 9.11 6.67
N TYR A 134 2.38 8.68 7.66
CA TYR A 134 3.29 9.54 8.44
C TYR A 134 4.56 8.82 8.85
N THR A 135 4.43 7.72 9.60
CA THR A 135 5.53 7.10 10.35
C THR A 135 6.64 6.59 9.44
N GLU A 136 6.29 5.82 8.42
CA GLU A 136 7.26 5.18 7.53
C GLU A 136 8.06 6.21 6.71
N PRO A 137 7.43 7.15 5.98
CA PRO A 137 8.18 8.14 5.23
C PRO A 137 8.94 9.11 6.15
N PHE A 138 8.40 9.42 7.34
CA PHE A 138 9.12 10.24 8.30
C PHE A 138 10.40 9.56 8.78
N VAL A 139 10.37 8.25 9.08
CA VAL A 139 11.55 7.49 9.51
C VAL A 139 12.57 7.36 8.37
N VAL A 140 12.12 7.12 7.14
CA VAL A 140 13.03 6.93 5.99
C VAL A 140 13.72 8.22 5.59
N THR A 141 12.99 9.31 5.41
CA THR A 141 13.49 10.55 4.79
C THR A 141 13.41 11.78 5.69
N GLY A 142 12.60 11.73 6.77
CA GLY A 142 12.29 12.92 7.58
C GLY A 142 11.57 14.04 6.81
N GLY A 143 11.08 13.74 5.59
CA GLY A 143 10.52 14.70 4.64
C GLY A 143 11.52 15.19 3.58
N GLY A 144 12.78 14.70 3.61
CA GLY A 144 13.86 15.10 2.71
C GLY A 144 13.93 14.29 1.40
N PRO A 145 14.92 14.60 0.55
CA PRO A 145 15.86 15.72 0.64
C PRO A 145 15.17 17.09 0.50
N GLY A 146 15.66 18.07 1.23
CA GLY A 146 14.96 19.35 1.38
C GLY A 146 13.57 19.14 2.02
N ASN A 147 12.49 19.42 1.26
CA ASN A 147 11.10 19.16 1.66
C ASN A 147 10.37 18.28 0.63
N SER A 148 11.10 17.55 -0.21
CA SER A 148 10.54 16.84 -1.36
C SER A 148 9.55 15.74 -1.00
N THR A 149 9.75 15.05 0.14
CA THR A 149 8.87 13.99 0.65
C THR A 149 8.11 14.40 1.91
N THR A 150 7.91 15.69 2.11
CA THR A 150 7.13 16.19 3.25
C THR A 150 5.65 16.08 2.93
N PHE A 151 5.00 15.07 3.50
CA PHE A 151 3.54 14.94 3.48
C PHE A 151 2.90 15.96 4.42
N LEU A 152 1.66 16.34 4.16
CA LEU A 152 0.92 17.26 5.03
C LEU A 152 0.81 16.73 6.47
N SER A 153 0.67 15.42 6.64
CA SER A 153 0.71 14.74 7.95
C SER A 153 2.02 14.99 8.70
N ILE A 154 3.15 14.97 7.99
CA ILE A 154 4.48 15.26 8.55
C ILE A 154 4.59 16.73 8.97
N ASP A 155 4.11 17.65 8.13
CA ASP A 155 4.13 19.08 8.42
C ASP A 155 3.26 19.42 9.64
N LEU A 156 2.06 18.86 9.73
CA LEU A 156 1.17 19.05 10.86
C LEU A 156 1.80 18.60 12.18
N VAL A 157 2.45 17.44 12.19
CA VAL A 157 3.13 16.93 13.38
C VAL A 157 4.35 17.79 13.72
N LYS A 158 5.15 18.24 12.75
CA LYS A 158 6.26 19.14 12.97
C LYS A 158 5.78 20.48 13.58
N MET A 159 4.68 21.02 13.07
CA MET A 159 4.10 22.27 13.59
C MET A 159 3.58 22.09 15.01
N ALA A 160 2.78 21.04 15.26
CA ALA A 160 2.17 20.79 16.57
C ALA A 160 3.18 20.39 17.64
N VAL A 161 4.05 19.43 17.35
CA VAL A 161 4.93 18.80 18.33
C VAL A 161 6.34 19.39 18.30
N GLY A 162 6.84 19.74 17.11
CA GLY A 162 8.19 20.28 16.95
C GLY A 162 8.28 21.77 17.27
N GLN A 163 7.28 22.56 16.85
CA GLN A 163 7.26 24.01 17.02
C GLN A 163 6.36 24.48 18.16
N PHE A 164 5.52 23.59 18.71
CA PHE A 164 4.47 23.89 19.70
C PHE A 164 3.48 24.98 19.26
N ASP A 165 3.31 25.16 17.94
CA ASP A 165 2.34 26.08 17.36
C ASP A 165 0.97 25.40 17.21
N LEU A 166 0.32 25.20 18.37
CA LEU A 166 -0.87 24.35 18.49
C LEU A 166 -2.10 24.94 17.80
N GLY A 167 -2.24 26.27 17.78
CA GLY A 167 -3.41 26.94 17.18
C GLY A 167 -3.52 26.68 15.67
N PRO A 168 -2.55 27.12 14.86
CA PRO A 168 -2.51 26.84 13.43
C PRO A 168 -2.50 25.33 13.10
N ALA A 169 -1.73 24.52 13.85
CA ALA A 169 -1.70 23.08 13.65
C ALA A 169 -3.08 22.43 13.84
N ALA A 170 -3.83 22.83 14.87
CA ALA A 170 -5.19 22.35 15.10
C ALA A 170 -6.14 22.77 13.98
N ALA A 171 -6.09 24.04 13.54
CA ALA A 171 -6.92 24.55 12.45
C ALA A 171 -6.65 23.80 11.15
N MET A 172 -5.38 23.60 10.77
CA MET A 172 -5.01 22.85 9.58
C MET A 172 -5.39 21.38 9.68
N SER A 173 -5.28 20.77 10.87
CA SER A 173 -5.69 19.38 11.10
C SER A 173 -7.19 19.19 10.89
N ILE A 174 -8.02 20.15 11.34
CA ILE A 174 -9.47 20.11 11.09
C ILE A 174 -9.78 20.21 9.61
N ILE A 175 -9.15 21.16 8.89
CA ILE A 175 -9.32 21.31 7.44
C ILE A 175 -8.91 20.02 6.71
N TYR A 176 -7.75 19.45 7.08
CA TYR A 176 -7.26 18.21 6.50
C TYR A 176 -8.22 17.05 6.74
N PHE A 177 -8.72 16.90 7.97
CA PHE A 177 -9.74 15.91 8.31
C PHE A 177 -11.02 16.06 7.46
N LEU A 178 -11.52 17.28 7.29
CA LEU A 178 -12.73 17.54 6.49
C LEU A 178 -12.51 17.20 5.01
N ILE A 179 -11.32 17.50 4.46
CA ILE A 179 -10.96 17.11 3.09
C ILE A 179 -10.96 15.59 2.94
N ILE A 180 -10.32 14.86 3.86
CA ILE A 180 -10.28 13.40 3.84
C ILE A 180 -11.69 12.81 3.94
N LEU A 181 -12.50 13.35 4.84
CA LEU A 181 -13.89 12.91 5.04
C LEU A 181 -14.72 13.12 3.78
N LEU A 182 -14.63 14.29 3.14
CA LEU A 182 -15.31 14.59 1.88
C LEU A 182 -14.88 13.64 0.77
N LEU A 183 -13.59 13.48 0.55
CA LEU A 183 -13.05 12.60 -0.48
C LEU A 183 -13.44 11.13 -0.24
N SER A 184 -13.37 10.67 1.00
CA SER A 184 -13.77 9.31 1.38
C SER A 184 -15.27 9.09 1.16
N TRP A 185 -16.09 10.08 1.49
CA TRP A 185 -17.55 10.01 1.26
C TRP A 185 -17.89 9.98 -0.23
N VAL A 186 -17.28 10.84 -1.04
CA VAL A 186 -17.47 10.85 -2.51
C VAL A 186 -17.04 9.51 -3.09
N PHE A 187 -15.86 9.00 -2.71
CA PHE A 187 -15.33 7.74 -3.20
C PHE A 187 -16.25 6.57 -2.81
N TYR A 188 -16.69 6.52 -1.57
CA TYR A 188 -17.64 5.52 -1.09
C TYR A 188 -18.95 5.54 -1.88
N THR A 189 -19.53 6.74 -2.11
CA THR A 189 -20.78 6.91 -2.83
C THR A 189 -20.68 6.45 -4.28
N VAL A 190 -19.58 6.82 -4.97
CA VAL A 190 -19.33 6.39 -6.35
C VAL A 190 -19.17 4.87 -6.44
N MET A 191 -18.47 4.26 -5.48
CA MET A 191 -18.26 2.81 -5.47
C MET A 191 -19.56 2.04 -5.23
N THR A 192 -20.38 2.49 -4.27
CA THR A 192 -21.64 1.80 -3.95
C THR A 192 -22.71 2.00 -5.03
N SER A 193 -22.75 3.13 -5.71
CA SER A 193 -23.66 3.33 -6.85
C SER A 193 -23.35 2.42 -8.03
N SER A 194 -22.07 2.07 -8.24
CA SER A 194 -21.64 1.10 -9.26
C SER A 194 -22.04 -0.34 -8.98
N ASP A 195 -22.45 -0.67 -7.75
CA ASP A 195 -22.91 -2.01 -7.38
C ASP A 195 -24.44 -2.16 -7.48
N ALA A 196 -25.16 -1.04 -7.63
CA ALA A 196 -26.62 -1.01 -7.77
C ALA A 196 -27.10 -1.07 -9.22
N SER A 197 -26.20 -0.92 -10.18
CA SER A 197 -26.44 -1.03 -11.64
C SER A 197 -25.95 -2.36 -12.18
#